data_3ded095d279f78affcb655b6f8110b01
#
_entry.id   3ded095d279f78affcb655b6f8110b01
#
_cell.length_a   1.000
_cell.length_b   1.000
_cell.length_c   1.000
_cell.angle_alpha   90.00
_cell.angle_beta   90.00
_cell.angle_gamma   90.00
#
_symmetry.space_group_name_H-M   'P 1'
#
loop_
_entity.id
_entity.type
_entity.pdbx_description
1 polymer ?
#
loop_
_entity_poly.entity_id
_entity_poly.type
_entity_poly.pdbx_seq_one_letter_code
_entity_poly.pdbx_strand_id
1 'polypeptide(L)'
;MVAALVLEFNMYNPKFNYHSLTREQVDGKRLYATPDGSRVPSVTTILDKTKPADKVAALQNWRRAVGEVKAQQITTEAANRGTRMHTYLENYVKTGEIKEKGTNPFGWASHAMAEVVIENGLKNVDEFWGVEVPLYFPGIYAGTTDCCGLHNNQESILDFKQTNKPKKLEWVEDYFLQLCAYAEAHNEVYGTNIRKGVILMCVKPVTDDMGNVTSEPQYQEFIIEGEEFDHWKSQWWKRVEQYYLLNS
;
A
#
# COMPACT_ATOMS: atom_id res chain seq x y z
N MET A 1 36.42 -12.50 -26.76
CA MET A 1 35.20 -11.72 -26.64
C MET A 1 34.14 -12.63 -26.02
N VAL A 2 33.99 -12.58 -24.69
CA VAL A 2 32.94 -13.32 -23.98
C VAL A 2 31.72 -12.40 -23.97
N ALA A 3 30.69 -12.78 -24.72
CA ALA A 3 29.40 -12.10 -24.65
C ALA A 3 28.84 -12.34 -23.24
N ALA A 4 28.79 -11.30 -22.42
CA ALA A 4 28.05 -11.33 -21.20
C ALA A 4 26.57 -11.53 -21.56
N LEU A 5 26.03 -12.69 -21.22
CA LEU A 5 24.60 -12.96 -21.26
C LEU A 5 24.00 -12.10 -20.15
N VAL A 6 23.53 -10.92 -20.49
CA VAL A 6 22.63 -10.14 -19.61
C VAL A 6 21.33 -10.93 -19.60
N LEU A 7 21.16 -11.80 -18.60
CA LEU A 7 19.84 -12.31 -18.26
C LEU A 7 19.03 -11.09 -17.82
N GLU A 8 18.19 -10.59 -18.72
CA GLU A 8 17.11 -9.68 -18.34
C GLU A 8 16.19 -10.43 -17.38
N PHE A 9 16.43 -10.25 -16.08
CA PHE A 9 15.52 -10.68 -15.04
C PHE A 9 14.32 -9.73 -15.07
N ASN A 10 13.39 -9.96 -16.00
CA ASN A 10 12.12 -9.30 -15.97
C ASN A 10 11.25 -9.99 -14.91
N MET A 11 11.36 -9.52 -13.66
CA MET A 11 10.54 -10.02 -12.54
C MET A 11 9.04 -9.72 -12.73
N TYR A 12 8.67 -8.88 -13.69
CA TYR A 12 7.30 -8.55 -14.01
C TYR A 12 6.70 -9.58 -14.98
N ASN A 13 5.86 -10.44 -14.44
CA ASN A 13 5.17 -11.52 -15.16
C ASN A 13 3.66 -11.44 -14.90
N PRO A 14 2.88 -10.70 -15.70
CA PRO A 14 1.43 -10.58 -15.54
C PRO A 14 0.75 -11.94 -15.69
N LYS A 15 0.48 -12.59 -14.58
CA LYS A 15 -0.04 -13.97 -14.53
C LYS A 15 -1.56 -14.03 -14.66
N PHE A 16 -2.24 -12.94 -14.30
CA PHE A 16 -3.70 -12.88 -14.24
C PHE A 16 -4.23 -11.76 -15.14
N ASN A 17 -5.41 -11.95 -15.70
CA ASN A 17 -6.13 -10.92 -16.42
C ASN A 17 -7.00 -10.12 -15.43
N TYR A 18 -6.41 -9.08 -14.82
CA TYR A 18 -7.09 -8.27 -13.82
C TYR A 18 -8.21 -7.42 -14.42
N HIS A 19 -9.36 -7.43 -13.75
CA HIS A 19 -10.52 -6.63 -14.14
C HIS A 19 -10.27 -5.14 -13.85
N SER A 20 -10.66 -4.27 -14.78
CA SER A 20 -10.74 -2.83 -14.51
C SER A 20 -11.95 -2.53 -13.64
N LEU A 21 -11.77 -1.68 -12.62
CA LEU A 21 -12.85 -1.22 -11.76
C LEU A 21 -13.09 0.27 -11.96
N THR A 22 -14.35 0.68 -12.04
CA THR A 22 -14.71 2.09 -12.19
C THR A 22 -15.16 2.65 -10.84
N ARG A 23 -14.61 3.83 -10.48
CA ARG A 23 -15.06 4.59 -9.31
C ARG A 23 -16.26 5.43 -9.70
N GLU A 24 -17.34 5.33 -8.95
CA GLU A 24 -18.56 6.10 -9.10
C GLU A 24 -18.85 6.90 -7.85
N GLN A 25 -19.54 8.03 -8.03
CA GLN A 25 -20.11 8.82 -6.93
C GLN A 25 -21.63 8.59 -6.93
N VAL A 26 -22.13 7.93 -5.88
CA VAL A 26 -23.55 7.64 -5.71
C VAL A 26 -24.00 8.19 -4.36
N ASP A 27 -24.95 9.14 -4.33
CA ASP A 27 -25.48 9.76 -3.12
C ASP A 27 -24.41 10.31 -2.17
N GLY A 28 -23.36 10.95 -2.74
CA GLY A 28 -22.24 11.48 -1.98
C GLY A 28 -21.24 10.43 -1.45
N LYS A 29 -21.48 9.15 -1.70
CA LYS A 29 -20.56 8.05 -1.35
C LYS A 29 -19.75 7.65 -2.57
N ARG A 30 -18.44 7.42 -2.37
CA ARG A 30 -17.55 6.89 -3.41
C ARG A 30 -17.59 5.37 -3.37
N LEU A 31 -18.12 4.77 -4.44
CA LEU A 31 -18.25 3.33 -4.61
C LEU A 31 -17.45 2.85 -5.81
N TYR A 32 -17.21 1.56 -5.87
CA TYR A 32 -16.67 0.89 -7.05
C TYR A 32 -17.79 0.08 -7.73
N ALA A 33 -17.92 0.27 -9.05
CA ALA A 33 -18.68 -0.65 -9.88
C ALA A 33 -17.79 -1.87 -10.19
N THR A 34 -18.30 -3.06 -9.89
CA THR A 34 -17.58 -4.33 -10.04
C THR A 34 -18.16 -5.17 -11.17
N PRO A 35 -17.42 -6.13 -11.76
CA PRO A 35 -17.86 -6.93 -12.90
C PRO A 35 -19.13 -7.75 -12.66
N ASP A 36 -19.43 -8.09 -11.41
CA ASP A 36 -20.67 -8.79 -11.00
C ASP A 36 -21.90 -7.85 -10.95
N GLY A 37 -21.75 -6.58 -11.35
CA GLY A 37 -22.81 -5.58 -11.36
C GLY A 37 -23.06 -4.89 -10.01
N SER A 38 -22.29 -5.23 -8.98
CA SER A 38 -22.42 -4.63 -7.65
C SER A 38 -21.79 -3.22 -7.58
N ARG A 39 -22.24 -2.44 -6.60
CA ARG A 39 -21.62 -1.18 -6.18
C ARG A 39 -21.18 -1.29 -4.73
N VAL A 40 -19.89 -1.32 -4.52
CA VAL A 40 -19.29 -1.66 -3.21
C VAL A 40 -18.37 -0.56 -2.70
N PRO A 41 -18.23 -0.43 -1.35
CA PRO A 41 -17.27 0.51 -0.76
C PRO A 41 -15.82 0.09 -1.05
N SER A 42 -14.89 1.05 -0.91
CA SER A 42 -13.47 0.71 -0.92
C SER A 42 -13.03 0.11 0.41
N VAL A 43 -11.96 -0.70 0.38
CA VAL A 43 -11.26 -1.18 1.58
C VAL A 43 -10.94 -0.02 2.53
N THR A 44 -10.38 1.07 2.01
CA THR A 44 -10.04 2.25 2.81
C THR A 44 -11.28 2.94 3.40
N THR A 45 -12.41 2.95 2.69
CA THR A 45 -13.69 3.47 3.23
C THR A 45 -14.17 2.64 4.41
N ILE A 46 -14.10 1.32 4.32
CA ILE A 46 -14.47 0.42 5.42
C ILE A 46 -13.58 0.70 6.64
N LEU A 47 -12.26 0.73 6.45
CA LEU A 47 -11.30 0.99 7.52
C LEU A 47 -11.52 2.36 8.20
N ASP A 48 -11.76 3.41 7.41
CA ASP A 48 -12.01 4.76 7.96
C ASP A 48 -13.31 4.84 8.76
N LYS A 49 -14.39 4.23 8.26
CA LYS A 49 -15.71 4.27 8.90
C LYS A 49 -15.82 3.40 10.15
N THR A 50 -14.96 2.39 10.26
CA THR A 50 -14.92 1.45 11.39
C THR A 50 -13.68 1.64 12.26
N LYS A 51 -12.97 2.77 12.13
CA LYS A 51 -11.76 3.08 12.91
C LYS A 51 -12.08 3.09 14.41
N PRO A 52 -11.27 2.42 15.26
CA PRO A 52 -11.43 2.42 16.70
C PRO A 52 -11.45 3.83 17.30
N ALA A 53 -12.32 4.06 18.28
CA ALA A 53 -12.56 5.38 18.88
C ALA A 53 -11.29 6.00 19.50
N ASP A 54 -10.43 5.19 20.10
CA ASP A 54 -9.15 5.60 20.67
C ASP A 54 -8.18 6.11 19.57
N LYS A 55 -8.12 5.45 18.41
CA LYS A 55 -7.32 5.89 17.26
C LYS A 55 -7.87 7.19 16.65
N VAL A 56 -9.21 7.35 16.62
CA VAL A 56 -9.84 8.62 16.20
C VAL A 56 -9.49 9.74 17.17
N ALA A 57 -9.60 9.49 18.47
CA ALA A 57 -9.27 10.45 19.52
C ALA A 57 -7.77 10.85 19.48
N ALA A 58 -6.88 9.89 19.28
CA ALA A 58 -5.44 10.14 19.16
C ALA A 58 -5.13 11.07 17.97
N LEU A 59 -5.76 10.86 16.81
CA LEU A 59 -5.61 11.72 15.63
C LEU A 59 -6.13 13.14 15.91
N GLN A 60 -7.30 13.28 16.56
CA GLN A 60 -7.86 14.58 16.92
C GLN A 60 -6.97 15.33 17.92
N ASN A 61 -6.43 14.63 18.92
CA ASN A 61 -5.51 15.22 19.91
C ASN A 61 -4.22 15.71 19.24
N TRP A 62 -3.66 14.92 18.31
CA TRP A 62 -2.52 15.35 17.53
C TRP A 62 -2.82 16.61 16.71
N ARG A 63 -3.98 16.67 16.00
CA ARG A 63 -4.39 17.84 15.23
C ARG A 63 -4.51 19.09 16.10
N ARG A 64 -5.12 18.97 17.29
CA ARG A 64 -5.21 20.08 18.27
C ARG A 64 -3.84 20.55 18.77
N ALA A 65 -2.94 19.60 19.07
CA ALA A 65 -1.59 19.92 19.59
C ALA A 65 -0.71 20.63 18.55
N VAL A 66 -0.81 20.22 17.27
CA VAL A 66 -0.03 20.81 16.17
C VAL A 66 -0.66 22.07 15.59
N GLY A 67 -1.97 22.21 15.71
CA GLY A 67 -2.79 23.23 15.05
C GLY A 67 -3.30 22.76 13.66
N GLU A 68 -4.56 23.07 13.34
CA GLU A 68 -5.24 22.54 12.14
C GLU A 68 -4.50 22.86 10.83
N VAL A 69 -4.02 24.09 10.65
CA VAL A 69 -3.32 24.50 9.42
C VAL A 69 -2.03 23.68 9.23
N LYS A 70 -1.22 23.58 10.29
CA LYS A 70 0.03 22.82 10.22
C LYS A 70 -0.21 21.32 10.09
N ALA A 71 -1.22 20.78 10.76
CA ALA A 71 -1.61 19.37 10.62
C ALA A 71 -2.05 19.07 9.18
N GLN A 72 -2.83 19.95 8.56
CA GLN A 72 -3.22 19.81 7.15
C GLN A 72 -2.01 19.87 6.22
N GLN A 73 -1.09 20.81 6.43
CA GLN A 73 0.14 20.89 5.65
C GLN A 73 0.97 19.60 5.75
N ILE A 74 1.23 19.11 6.96
CA ILE A 74 1.97 17.87 7.19
C ILE A 74 1.31 16.68 6.47
N THR A 75 -0.03 16.59 6.53
CA THR A 75 -0.79 15.51 5.88
C THR A 75 -0.68 15.60 4.35
N THR A 76 -0.83 16.81 3.79
CA THR A 76 -0.73 17.04 2.34
C THR A 76 0.68 16.76 1.81
N GLU A 77 1.71 17.21 2.51
CA GLU A 77 3.10 16.91 2.14
C GLU A 77 3.40 15.40 2.19
N ALA A 78 2.89 14.71 3.21
CA ALA A 78 3.03 13.26 3.32
C ALA A 78 2.32 12.54 2.17
N ALA A 79 1.08 12.93 1.84
CA ALA A 79 0.34 12.34 0.73
C ALA A 79 1.06 12.54 -0.62
N ASN A 80 1.52 13.76 -0.90
CA ASN A 80 2.24 14.08 -2.14
C ASN A 80 3.57 13.31 -2.25
N ARG A 81 4.29 13.16 -1.12
CA ARG A 81 5.52 12.36 -1.07
C ARG A 81 5.24 10.90 -1.33
N GLY A 82 4.19 10.35 -0.71
CA GLY A 82 3.74 8.97 -0.93
C GLY A 82 3.41 8.70 -2.40
N THR A 83 2.56 9.52 -3.00
CA THR A 83 2.19 9.38 -4.42
C THR A 83 3.43 9.36 -5.34
N ARG A 84 4.39 10.26 -5.11
CA ARG A 84 5.63 10.27 -5.91
C ARG A 84 6.49 9.03 -5.67
N MET A 85 6.61 8.55 -4.42
CA MET A 85 7.35 7.32 -4.12
C MET A 85 6.72 6.13 -4.83
N HIS A 86 5.40 5.96 -4.77
CA HIS A 86 4.68 4.90 -5.48
C HIS A 86 4.94 4.96 -6.99
N THR A 87 4.90 6.15 -7.60
CA THR A 87 5.19 6.29 -9.05
C THR A 87 6.59 5.76 -9.43
N TYR A 88 7.61 5.98 -8.60
CA TYR A 88 8.95 5.42 -8.83
C TYR A 88 8.96 3.90 -8.67
N LEU A 89 8.32 3.37 -7.63
CA LEU A 89 8.23 1.93 -7.37
C LEU A 89 7.44 1.19 -8.46
N GLU A 90 6.30 1.74 -8.89
CA GLU A 90 5.52 1.21 -10.01
C GLU A 90 6.32 1.15 -11.31
N ASN A 91 7.08 2.21 -11.60
CA ASN A 91 7.96 2.19 -12.77
C ASN A 91 9.00 1.08 -12.67
N TYR A 92 9.66 0.97 -11.51
CA TYR A 92 10.67 -0.06 -11.29
C TYR A 92 10.08 -1.48 -11.44
N VAL A 93 8.91 -1.75 -10.84
CA VAL A 93 8.24 -3.05 -10.99
C VAL A 93 7.97 -3.39 -12.45
N LYS A 94 7.55 -2.41 -13.25
CA LYS A 94 7.20 -2.62 -14.67
C LYS A 94 8.41 -2.74 -15.61
N THR A 95 9.50 -2.04 -15.30
CA THR A 95 10.60 -1.88 -16.25
C THR A 95 11.94 -2.46 -15.77
N GLY A 96 12.05 -2.77 -14.47
CA GLY A 96 13.33 -3.13 -13.83
C GLY A 96 14.26 -1.94 -13.61
N GLU A 97 13.85 -0.72 -14.00
CA GLU A 97 14.68 0.48 -13.91
C GLU A 97 14.04 1.54 -13.02
N ILE A 98 14.84 2.16 -12.16
CA ILE A 98 14.38 3.32 -11.43
C ILE A 98 14.42 4.54 -12.34
N LYS A 99 13.30 5.24 -12.45
CA LYS A 99 13.23 6.48 -13.21
C LYS A 99 14.13 7.54 -12.57
N GLU A 100 14.87 8.28 -13.38
CA GLU A 100 15.73 9.36 -12.89
C GLU A 100 14.96 10.37 -12.02
N LYS A 101 15.63 10.87 -10.98
CA LYS A 101 15.06 11.94 -10.16
C LYS A 101 14.91 13.19 -11.01
N GLY A 102 13.72 13.78 -10.96
CA GLY A 102 13.47 15.04 -11.66
C GLY A 102 14.25 16.22 -11.07
N THR A 103 14.21 17.33 -11.78
CA THR A 103 14.88 18.58 -11.35
C THR A 103 14.22 19.26 -10.16
N ASN A 104 12.98 18.88 -9.81
CA ASN A 104 12.25 19.45 -8.68
C ASN A 104 12.73 18.86 -7.34
N PRO A 105 13.36 19.67 -6.46
CA PRO A 105 13.89 19.23 -5.16
C PRO A 105 12.85 18.57 -4.25
N PHE A 106 11.58 18.97 -4.36
CA PHE A 106 10.48 18.35 -3.59
C PHE A 106 10.23 16.87 -3.94
N GLY A 107 10.75 16.41 -5.10
CA GLY A 107 10.71 15.01 -5.52
C GLY A 107 11.86 14.15 -5.01
N TRP A 108 12.98 14.77 -4.61
CA TRP A 108 14.22 14.04 -4.31
C TRP A 108 14.08 13.10 -3.12
N ALA A 109 13.39 13.53 -2.06
CA ALA A 109 13.12 12.67 -0.91
C ALA A 109 12.31 11.42 -1.32
N SER A 110 11.32 11.56 -2.21
CA SER A 110 10.50 10.45 -2.70
C SER A 110 11.31 9.48 -3.55
N HIS A 111 12.25 9.98 -4.35
CA HIS A 111 13.18 9.16 -5.14
C HIS A 111 14.10 8.36 -4.23
N ALA A 112 14.81 9.02 -3.29
CA ALA A 112 15.70 8.35 -2.35
C ALA A 112 14.98 7.30 -1.50
N MET A 113 13.73 7.57 -1.10
CA MET A 113 12.91 6.59 -0.40
C MET A 113 12.56 5.38 -1.27
N ALA A 114 12.27 5.60 -2.57
CA ALA A 114 12.01 4.51 -3.51
C ALA A 114 13.27 3.65 -3.72
N GLU A 115 14.46 4.26 -3.87
CA GLU A 115 15.73 3.53 -3.94
C GLU A 115 15.92 2.61 -2.73
N VAL A 116 15.68 3.12 -1.52
CA VAL A 116 15.79 2.32 -0.28
C VAL A 116 14.80 1.16 -0.24
N VAL A 117 13.57 1.34 -0.71
CA VAL A 117 12.58 0.24 -0.81
C VAL A 117 12.99 -0.79 -1.85
N ILE A 118 13.52 -0.36 -3.00
CA ILE A 118 14.01 -1.25 -4.06
C ILE A 118 15.17 -2.10 -3.53
N GLU A 119 16.18 -1.46 -2.95
CA GLU A 119 17.40 -2.13 -2.48
C GLU A 119 17.17 -3.08 -1.31
N ASN A 120 16.20 -2.81 -0.45
CA ASN A 120 16.00 -3.58 0.78
C ASN A 120 14.76 -4.48 0.75
N GLY A 121 13.69 -4.07 0.07
CA GLY A 121 12.40 -4.76 0.04
C GLY A 121 12.17 -5.51 -1.27
N LEU A 122 12.17 -4.81 -2.41
CA LEU A 122 11.84 -5.42 -3.69
C LEU A 122 12.84 -6.48 -4.15
N LYS A 123 14.08 -6.46 -3.67
CA LYS A 123 15.07 -7.55 -3.92
C LYS A 123 14.60 -8.92 -3.41
N ASN A 124 13.64 -8.97 -2.48
CA ASN A 124 13.09 -10.20 -1.92
C ASN A 124 11.83 -10.67 -2.69
N VAL A 125 11.45 -9.95 -3.74
CA VAL A 125 10.32 -10.32 -4.61
C VAL A 125 10.85 -11.07 -5.82
N ASP A 126 10.44 -12.32 -5.96
CA ASP A 126 10.92 -13.22 -7.02
C ASP A 126 10.15 -12.99 -8.32
N GLU A 127 8.87 -12.62 -8.21
CA GLU A 127 7.99 -12.42 -9.36
C GLU A 127 6.88 -11.42 -9.02
N PHE A 128 6.62 -10.44 -9.89
CA PHE A 128 5.47 -9.54 -9.79
C PHE A 128 4.38 -9.99 -10.78
N TRP A 129 3.20 -10.30 -10.27
CA TRP A 129 2.02 -10.63 -11.08
C TRP A 129 1.24 -9.41 -11.55
N GLY A 130 1.38 -8.31 -10.80
CA GLY A 130 0.74 -7.05 -11.11
C GLY A 130 1.17 -5.93 -10.18
N VAL A 131 0.99 -4.69 -10.65
CA VAL A 131 1.22 -3.45 -9.91
C VAL A 131 0.03 -2.52 -10.12
N GLU A 132 -0.39 -1.81 -9.05
CA GLU A 132 -1.64 -1.02 -9.04
C GLU A 132 -2.85 -1.87 -9.46
N VAL A 133 -2.97 -3.05 -8.85
CA VAL A 133 -3.95 -4.08 -9.23
C VAL A 133 -5.31 -3.78 -8.62
N PRO A 134 -6.34 -3.52 -9.45
CA PRO A 134 -7.71 -3.42 -8.97
C PRO A 134 -8.22 -4.80 -8.53
N LEU A 135 -8.70 -4.89 -7.30
CA LEU A 135 -9.23 -6.12 -6.71
C LEU A 135 -10.60 -5.87 -6.11
N TYR A 136 -11.45 -6.89 -6.12
CA TYR A 136 -12.76 -6.82 -5.48
C TYR A 136 -13.14 -8.17 -4.87
N PHE A 137 -13.88 -8.09 -3.77
CA PHE A 137 -14.60 -9.24 -3.24
C PHE A 137 -16.07 -9.09 -3.68
N PRO A 138 -16.64 -10.04 -4.45
CA PRO A 138 -17.95 -9.89 -5.07
C PRO A 138 -19.03 -9.44 -4.09
N GLY A 139 -19.73 -8.35 -4.43
CA GLY A 139 -20.83 -7.80 -3.64
C GLY A 139 -20.44 -7.13 -2.32
N ILE A 140 -19.16 -7.07 -1.93
CA ILE A 140 -18.78 -6.65 -0.58
C ILE A 140 -17.82 -5.45 -0.58
N TYR A 141 -16.68 -5.52 -1.22
CA TYR A 141 -15.73 -4.41 -1.25
C TYR A 141 -14.82 -4.45 -2.48
N ALA A 142 -14.13 -3.35 -2.73
CA ALA A 142 -13.11 -3.28 -3.77
C ALA A 142 -11.98 -2.33 -3.36
N GLY A 143 -10.91 -2.31 -4.15
CA GLY A 143 -9.80 -1.38 -3.99
C GLY A 143 -8.68 -1.67 -4.95
N THR A 144 -7.52 -1.07 -4.71
CA THR A 144 -6.32 -1.27 -5.51
C THR A 144 -5.18 -1.62 -4.56
N THR A 145 -4.50 -2.74 -4.81
CA THR A 145 -3.27 -3.10 -4.11
C THR A 145 -2.06 -2.61 -4.88
N ASP A 146 -1.01 -2.23 -4.18
CA ASP A 146 0.20 -1.72 -4.83
C ASP A 146 0.87 -2.79 -5.67
N CYS A 147 1.04 -4.02 -5.12
CA CYS A 147 1.58 -5.16 -5.85
C CYS A 147 1.00 -6.49 -5.36
N CYS A 148 1.05 -7.49 -6.22
CA CYS A 148 0.91 -8.90 -5.88
C CYS A 148 1.93 -9.74 -6.65
N GLY A 149 2.37 -10.85 -6.05
CA GLY A 149 3.41 -11.70 -6.64
C GLY A 149 3.98 -12.74 -5.69
N LEU A 150 5.21 -13.13 -5.91
CA LEU A 150 5.96 -14.03 -5.04
C LEU A 150 6.99 -13.23 -4.23
N HIS A 151 6.92 -13.30 -2.92
CA HIS A 151 7.90 -12.75 -2.00
C HIS A 151 8.55 -13.87 -1.21
N ASN A 152 9.86 -14.08 -1.38
CA ASN A 152 10.58 -15.25 -0.87
C ASN A 152 9.86 -16.56 -1.25
N ASN A 153 9.52 -16.72 -2.52
CA ASN A 153 8.81 -17.87 -3.11
C ASN A 153 7.40 -18.16 -2.54
N GLN A 154 6.76 -17.18 -1.87
CA GLN A 154 5.39 -17.31 -1.36
C GLN A 154 4.46 -16.30 -2.02
N GLU A 155 3.26 -16.74 -2.40
CA GLU A 155 2.19 -15.87 -2.88
C GLU A 155 1.87 -14.79 -1.86
N SER A 156 1.94 -13.52 -2.27
CA SER A 156 1.89 -12.38 -1.34
C SER A 156 1.17 -11.17 -1.94
N ILE A 157 0.50 -10.41 -1.07
CA ILE A 157 0.14 -9.02 -1.32
C ILE A 157 1.22 -8.12 -0.73
N LEU A 158 1.67 -7.15 -1.51
CA LEU A 158 2.68 -6.18 -1.09
C LEU A 158 2.08 -4.77 -1.12
N ASP A 159 2.42 -3.98 -0.11
CA ASP A 159 1.90 -2.63 0.08
C ASP A 159 3.03 -1.67 0.39
N PHE A 160 3.15 -0.59 -0.38
CA PHE A 160 4.19 0.42 -0.23
C PHE A 160 3.72 1.50 0.74
N LYS A 161 4.50 1.79 1.74
CA LYS A 161 4.17 2.84 2.70
C LYS A 161 5.34 3.79 2.94
N GLN A 162 5.02 5.03 3.11
CA GLN A 162 5.95 6.04 3.59
C GLN A 162 5.51 6.60 4.93
N THR A 163 6.47 7.06 5.74
CA THR A 163 6.19 7.63 7.04
C THR A 163 7.15 8.75 7.40
N ASN A 164 6.71 9.64 8.28
CA ASN A 164 7.56 10.72 8.80
C ASN A 164 8.51 10.25 9.91
N LYS A 165 8.17 9.15 10.60
CA LYS A 165 8.93 8.58 11.71
C LYS A 165 8.80 7.06 11.69
N PRO A 166 9.77 6.31 12.25
CA PRO A 166 9.67 4.87 12.38
C PRO A 166 8.35 4.44 13.03
N LYS A 167 7.76 3.37 12.53
CA LYS A 167 6.52 2.81 13.05
C LYS A 167 6.79 1.62 13.96
N LYS A 168 5.95 1.49 14.98
CA LYS A 168 5.83 0.28 15.80
C LYS A 168 4.73 -0.61 15.24
N LEU A 169 4.76 -1.89 15.60
CA LEU A 169 3.81 -2.89 15.12
C LEU A 169 2.34 -2.48 15.38
N GLU A 170 2.04 -1.99 16.58
CA GLU A 170 0.71 -1.55 16.96
C GLU A 170 0.15 -0.36 16.16
N TRP A 171 1.01 0.31 15.38
CA TRP A 171 0.62 1.47 14.57
C TRP A 171 0.35 1.13 13.10
N VAL A 172 0.57 -0.13 12.72
CA VAL A 172 0.41 -0.60 11.32
C VAL A 172 -0.73 -1.61 11.15
N GLU A 173 -1.53 -1.85 12.19
CA GLU A 173 -2.63 -2.82 12.19
C GLU A 173 -3.62 -2.61 11.04
N ASP A 174 -4.02 -1.36 10.74
CA ASP A 174 -4.93 -1.06 9.63
C ASP A 174 -4.31 -1.43 8.25
N TYR A 175 -2.97 -1.45 8.14
CA TYR A 175 -2.29 -1.93 6.93
C TYR A 175 -2.35 -3.45 6.83
N PHE A 176 -2.27 -4.18 7.95
CA PHE A 176 -2.47 -5.63 7.95
C PHE A 176 -3.89 -6.01 7.52
N LEU A 177 -4.89 -5.26 7.99
CA LEU A 177 -6.28 -5.45 7.53
C LEU A 177 -6.42 -5.19 6.01
N GLN A 178 -5.72 -4.18 5.50
CA GLN A 178 -5.69 -3.85 4.08
C GLN A 178 -5.05 -4.98 3.25
N LEU A 179 -3.92 -5.54 3.70
CA LEU A 179 -3.28 -6.69 3.05
C LEU A 179 -4.20 -7.91 3.01
N CYS A 180 -4.87 -8.23 4.13
CA CYS A 180 -5.82 -9.34 4.19
C CYS A 180 -7.02 -9.12 3.27
N ALA A 181 -7.55 -7.89 3.20
CA ALA A 181 -8.65 -7.55 2.29
C ALA A 181 -8.29 -7.84 0.83
N TYR A 182 -7.11 -7.43 0.40
CA TYR A 182 -6.68 -7.65 -0.97
C TYR A 182 -6.33 -9.11 -1.26
N ALA A 183 -5.75 -9.84 -0.28
CA ALA A 183 -5.50 -11.26 -0.42
C ALA A 183 -6.82 -12.05 -0.57
N GLU A 184 -7.82 -11.80 0.27
CA GLU A 184 -9.13 -12.45 0.18
C GLU A 184 -9.83 -12.14 -1.16
N ALA A 185 -9.76 -10.89 -1.62
CA ALA A 185 -10.31 -10.52 -2.92
C ALA A 185 -9.60 -11.21 -4.09
N HIS A 186 -8.27 -11.31 -4.03
CA HIS A 186 -7.49 -12.03 -5.04
C HIS A 186 -7.77 -13.52 -5.03
N ASN A 187 -7.84 -14.13 -3.85
CA ASN A 187 -8.14 -15.55 -3.68
C ASN A 187 -9.53 -15.90 -4.23
N GLU A 188 -10.54 -15.08 -3.93
CA GLU A 188 -11.92 -15.30 -4.36
C GLU A 188 -12.07 -15.21 -5.88
N VAL A 189 -11.47 -14.19 -6.51
CA VAL A 189 -11.68 -13.92 -7.94
C VAL A 189 -10.75 -14.72 -8.83
N TYR A 190 -9.51 -14.96 -8.41
CA TYR A 190 -8.46 -15.58 -9.22
C TYR A 190 -8.05 -16.97 -8.76
N GLY A 191 -8.68 -17.51 -7.70
CA GLY A 191 -8.47 -18.88 -7.23
C GLY A 191 -7.08 -19.13 -6.64
N THR A 192 -6.42 -18.11 -6.11
CA THR A 192 -5.13 -18.24 -5.41
C THR A 192 -5.32 -18.60 -3.94
N ASN A 193 -4.21 -18.84 -3.22
CA ASN A 193 -4.24 -19.10 -1.79
C ASN A 193 -3.22 -18.21 -1.07
N ILE A 194 -3.32 -16.90 -1.31
CA ILE A 194 -2.46 -15.89 -0.68
C ILE A 194 -2.76 -15.86 0.81
N ARG A 195 -1.75 -16.16 1.62
CA ARG A 195 -1.78 -16.11 3.09
C ARG A 195 -0.53 -15.40 3.64
N LYS A 196 -0.03 -14.44 2.88
CA LYS A 196 1.09 -13.59 3.24
C LYS A 196 0.84 -12.17 2.79
N GLY A 197 1.09 -11.23 3.68
CA GLY A 197 1.06 -9.81 3.38
C GLY A 197 2.35 -9.14 3.82
N VAL A 198 2.88 -8.23 3.02
CA VAL A 198 4.15 -7.55 3.26
C VAL A 198 3.98 -6.05 3.11
N ILE A 199 4.34 -5.30 4.15
CA ILE A 199 4.43 -3.84 4.11
C ILE A 199 5.89 -3.47 3.88
N LEU A 200 6.18 -2.85 2.75
CA LEU A 200 7.48 -2.29 2.41
C LEU A 200 7.45 -0.80 2.71
N MET A 201 7.99 -0.41 3.86
CA MET A 201 7.86 0.95 4.39
C MET A 201 9.18 1.70 4.37
N CYS A 202 9.14 2.99 4.01
CA CYS A 202 10.28 3.87 4.14
C CYS A 202 9.97 5.08 5.02
N VAL A 203 10.84 5.33 5.99
CA VAL A 203 10.87 6.56 6.78
C VAL A 203 11.55 7.64 5.94
N LYS A 204 10.95 8.82 5.85
CA LYS A 204 11.53 9.92 5.07
C LYS A 204 12.89 10.37 5.63
N PRO A 205 13.78 10.91 4.78
CA PRO A 205 14.99 11.57 5.24
C PRO A 205 14.65 12.77 6.11
N VAL A 206 15.57 13.14 6.98
CA VAL A 206 15.49 14.39 7.76
C VAL A 206 16.46 15.40 7.15
N THR A 207 15.98 16.62 6.99
CA THR A 207 16.80 17.74 6.51
C THR A 207 16.84 18.84 7.57
N ASP A 208 17.95 19.59 7.62
CA ASP A 208 18.06 20.81 8.38
C ASP A 208 17.35 21.99 7.69
N ASP A 209 17.36 23.16 8.32
CA ASP A 209 16.72 24.38 7.79
C ASP A 209 17.39 24.89 6.49
N MET A 210 18.63 24.46 6.20
CA MET A 210 19.37 24.78 4.98
C MET A 210 19.12 23.74 3.86
N GLY A 211 18.36 22.68 4.15
CA GLY A 211 18.02 21.61 3.20
C GLY A 211 19.06 20.49 3.11
N ASN A 212 20.09 20.47 3.97
CA ASN A 212 21.05 19.37 4.01
C ASN A 212 20.45 18.16 4.69
N VAL A 213 20.68 16.97 4.13
CA VAL A 213 20.22 15.71 4.71
C VAL A 213 21.02 15.42 5.99
N THR A 214 20.33 15.35 7.13
CA THR A 214 20.89 15.02 8.45
C THR A 214 20.61 13.60 8.88
N SER A 215 19.65 12.93 8.24
CA SER A 215 19.37 11.49 8.38
C SER A 215 18.86 10.95 7.07
N GLU A 216 19.48 9.88 6.60
CA GLU A 216 19.08 9.18 5.40
C GLU A 216 17.71 8.49 5.57
N PRO A 217 17.01 8.15 4.45
CA PRO A 217 15.80 7.35 4.51
C PRO A 217 16.08 6.00 5.18
N GLN A 218 15.10 5.47 5.94
CA GLN A 218 15.25 4.20 6.65
C GLN A 218 14.17 3.22 6.21
N TYR A 219 14.57 2.00 5.88
CA TYR A 219 13.66 0.91 5.55
C TYR A 219 13.08 0.27 6.80
N GLN A 220 11.80 -0.06 6.76
CA GLN A 220 11.12 -0.94 7.70
C GLN A 220 10.25 -1.94 6.92
N GLU A 221 10.22 -3.16 7.37
CA GLU A 221 9.37 -4.20 6.81
C GLU A 221 8.47 -4.77 7.90
N PHE A 222 7.21 -5.04 7.55
CA PHE A 222 6.28 -5.75 8.41
C PHE A 222 5.64 -6.87 7.60
N ILE A 223 5.72 -8.08 8.09
CA ILE A 223 5.20 -9.28 7.42
C ILE A 223 4.16 -9.91 8.32
N ILE A 224 3.04 -10.33 7.75
CA ILE A 224 2.08 -11.21 8.35
C ILE A 224 1.94 -12.46 7.48
N GLU A 225 2.06 -13.64 8.07
CA GLU A 225 1.92 -14.92 7.38
C GLU A 225 1.40 -16.01 8.32
N GLY A 226 0.91 -17.13 7.78
CA GLY A 226 0.44 -18.25 8.57
C GLY A 226 -0.70 -17.90 9.52
N GLU A 227 -0.57 -18.25 10.80
CA GLU A 227 -1.58 -17.99 11.84
C GLU A 227 -1.81 -16.50 12.11
N GLU A 228 -0.77 -15.69 12.00
CA GLU A 228 -0.87 -14.24 12.16
C GLU A 228 -1.70 -13.62 11.03
N PHE A 229 -1.51 -14.08 9.79
CA PHE A 229 -2.35 -13.67 8.67
C PHE A 229 -3.82 -14.06 8.90
N ASP A 230 -4.09 -15.28 9.39
CA ASP A 230 -5.46 -15.74 9.67
C ASP A 230 -6.11 -14.93 10.80
N HIS A 231 -5.33 -14.51 11.79
CA HIS A 231 -5.81 -13.59 12.83
C HIS A 231 -6.26 -12.26 12.21
N TRP A 232 -5.41 -11.59 11.41
CA TRP A 232 -5.73 -10.30 10.80
C TRP A 232 -6.85 -10.40 9.77
N LYS A 233 -6.93 -11.51 9.03
CA LYS A 233 -8.06 -11.82 8.15
C LYS A 233 -9.37 -11.87 8.92
N SER A 234 -9.40 -12.53 10.08
CA SER A 234 -10.58 -12.54 10.94
C SER A 234 -10.97 -11.13 11.44
N GLN A 235 -9.98 -10.30 11.80
CA GLN A 235 -10.25 -8.90 12.19
C GLN A 235 -10.77 -8.07 11.01
N TRP A 236 -10.27 -8.28 9.79
CA TRP A 236 -10.80 -7.63 8.60
C TRP A 236 -12.29 -7.92 8.41
N TRP A 237 -12.70 -9.18 8.48
CA TRP A 237 -14.11 -9.55 8.32
C TRP A 237 -15.01 -8.95 9.40
N LYS A 238 -14.54 -8.81 10.63
CA LYS A 238 -15.27 -8.07 11.69
C LYS A 238 -15.45 -6.58 11.31
N ARG A 239 -14.46 -5.94 10.69
CA ARG A 239 -14.57 -4.55 10.22
C ARG A 239 -15.57 -4.43 9.06
N VAL A 240 -15.62 -5.41 8.18
CA VAL A 240 -16.63 -5.50 7.11
C VAL A 240 -18.03 -5.60 7.70
N GLU A 241 -18.25 -6.55 8.61
CA GLU A 241 -19.53 -6.72 9.31
C GLU A 241 -19.98 -5.42 10.00
N GLN A 242 -19.09 -4.82 10.79
CA GLN A 242 -19.33 -3.55 11.45
C GLN A 242 -19.72 -2.43 10.47
N TYR A 243 -19.03 -2.35 9.33
CA TYR A 243 -19.33 -1.34 8.31
C TYR A 243 -20.75 -1.47 7.78
N TYR A 244 -21.16 -2.69 7.44
CA TYR A 244 -22.50 -2.93 6.91
C TYR A 244 -23.58 -2.75 7.95
N LEU A 245 -23.37 -3.11 9.22
CA LEU A 245 -24.29 -2.81 10.32
C LEU A 245 -24.48 -1.30 10.57
N LEU A 246 -23.45 -0.50 10.35
CA LEU A 246 -23.54 0.97 10.49
C LEU A 246 -24.21 1.66 9.30
N ASN A 247 -24.38 0.98 8.17
CA ASN A 247 -24.91 1.54 6.91
C ASN A 247 -26.19 0.84 6.40
N SER A 248 -26.73 -0.11 7.19
CA SER A 248 -28.02 -0.79 6.94
C SER A 248 -29.24 0.07 7.31
#